data_5aed271a5eb53d023c036ad2de137fa6
#
_entry.id   5aed271a5eb53d023c036ad2de137fa6
#
_cell.length_a   1.000
_cell.length_b   1.000
_cell.length_c   1.000
_cell.angle_alpha   90.00
_cell.angle_beta   90.00
_cell.angle_gamma   90.00
#
_symmetry.space_group_name_H-M   'P 1'
#
loop_
_entity.id
_entity.type
_entity.pdbx_description
1 polymer ?
#
loop_
_entity_poly.entity_id
_entity_poly.type
_entity_poly.pdbx_seq_one_letter_code
_entity_poly.pdbx_strand_id
1 'polypeptide(L)'
;MSEQKMENPYDKFGAHPCKVTAGRVSLWIFSILFLLGISIPPILRNVNDAKKTESRWVPVLEFWNFPNAKDDDALAAKKKKSSKIKRTEPSLRDHLGAVENEIKAAGFCKSIAKNDQKIITSVFNEGNLKVTVGRDGWYFYQPGIDGLAGYGPLKAEPDSVTKDPDRPEWFAQLPVIEKFTKQLRERGIELMLVPVPVKPMIHPEFLSEGIKAPLRHRDQEALYEKLRGMGIDLVDLTDDLMTWKADLNEGEALYLKQDTHWTHDTMERVAAVVAERVKAKSWYGDVAKNLEVKTESVKREWVGDMVNMLTEDSPGENYSAETQKIVRVLDSKTGAPPASDLGSPIALLGDSFVNVFDTPSIGFGKDGETAIGAGFAATLAKLLGTHLQVHTANGGGATDVRKAFAGSGKNVVENKKLVIWTIASRDLLLSETPGNKAGVMWRDVQFSKRDVAIPENPVDENAPKLEPTLILTGKLKERSSLDDPKQTPYAESLYSALFDIVKVEKGKYAESEAMVFLWGFKDRKFIAETKLQVGDEVRLELVPLPAVTTVKGINKADDLFADLPQFFALKPGLKEETKPATKVIGPLKIPCGFIFFVIGIVAYVIIGLTIQFRQRRAAPVA
;
A
#
# COMPACT_ATOMS: atom_id res chain seq x y z
N MET A 1 5.38 -0.17 -57.75
CA MET A 1 5.82 -0.22 -56.36
C MET A 1 4.70 -0.92 -55.59
N SER A 2 4.91 -2.19 -55.25
CA SER A 2 3.94 -3.05 -54.57
C SER A 2 3.98 -2.78 -53.07
N GLU A 3 2.86 -2.40 -52.49
CA GLU A 3 2.69 -2.32 -51.03
C GLU A 3 2.89 -3.70 -50.41
N GLN A 4 3.99 -3.91 -49.70
CA GLN A 4 4.16 -5.04 -48.83
C GLN A 4 3.29 -4.82 -47.58
N LYS A 5 2.18 -5.60 -47.50
CA LYS A 5 1.41 -5.77 -46.27
C LYS A 5 2.35 -6.33 -45.20
N MET A 6 2.61 -5.53 -44.15
CA MET A 6 3.24 -6.06 -42.94
C MET A 6 2.32 -7.10 -42.31
N GLU A 7 2.74 -8.35 -42.33
CA GLU A 7 2.08 -9.43 -41.58
C GLU A 7 2.23 -9.16 -40.08
N ASN A 8 1.12 -9.21 -39.37
CA ASN A 8 1.10 -9.08 -37.92
C ASN A 8 1.88 -10.27 -37.30
N PRO A 9 2.94 -10.05 -36.53
CA PRO A 9 3.73 -11.14 -35.96
C PRO A 9 2.95 -12.07 -35.02
N TYR A 10 1.75 -11.72 -34.61
CA TYR A 10 0.86 -12.55 -33.79
C TYR A 10 0.03 -13.55 -34.58
N ASP A 11 -0.04 -13.45 -35.90
CA ASP A 11 -0.77 -14.43 -36.75
C ASP A 11 -0.06 -15.80 -36.85
N LYS A 12 1.19 -15.90 -36.40
CA LYS A 12 1.94 -17.17 -36.35
C LYS A 12 1.67 -18.03 -35.12
N PHE A 13 1.11 -17.45 -34.07
CA PHE A 13 0.56 -18.21 -32.94
C PHE A 13 -0.91 -18.47 -33.23
N GLY A 14 -1.16 -19.59 -33.91
CA GLY A 14 -2.53 -20.04 -34.17
C GLY A 14 -3.29 -20.16 -32.86
N ALA A 15 -3.90 -19.07 -32.43
CA ALA A 15 -4.96 -19.11 -31.43
C ALA A 15 -6.10 -19.88 -32.09
N HIS A 16 -6.08 -21.20 -31.96
CA HIS A 16 -7.29 -21.98 -32.16
C HIS A 16 -8.28 -21.45 -31.11
N PRO A 17 -9.36 -20.78 -31.53
CA PRO A 17 -10.42 -20.46 -30.60
C PRO A 17 -10.87 -21.80 -30.02
N CYS A 18 -10.63 -21.98 -28.74
CA CYS A 18 -11.14 -23.12 -28.01
C CYS A 18 -12.67 -23.02 -28.16
N LYS A 19 -13.24 -23.78 -29.06
CA LYS A 19 -14.68 -23.91 -29.21
C LYS A 19 -15.18 -24.67 -27.99
N VAL A 20 -15.32 -23.96 -26.86
CA VAL A 20 -16.07 -24.47 -25.72
C VAL A 20 -17.53 -24.51 -26.17
N THR A 21 -17.96 -25.64 -26.70
CA THR A 21 -19.38 -25.96 -26.87
C THR A 21 -19.96 -26.26 -25.50
N ALA A 22 -20.17 -25.21 -24.70
CA ALA A 22 -20.98 -25.33 -23.51
C ALA A 22 -22.38 -25.78 -23.95
N GLY A 23 -22.83 -26.94 -23.48
CA GLY A 23 -24.16 -27.41 -23.79
C GLY A 23 -25.20 -26.36 -23.38
N ARG A 24 -26.29 -26.25 -24.16
CA ARG A 24 -27.37 -25.25 -23.87
C ARG A 24 -27.84 -25.29 -22.41
N VAL A 25 -27.84 -26.46 -21.79
CA VAL A 25 -28.18 -26.65 -20.37
C VAL A 25 -27.16 -25.94 -19.44
N SER A 26 -25.86 -26.06 -19.73
CA SER A 26 -24.83 -25.39 -18.97
C SER A 26 -24.92 -23.87 -19.06
N LEU A 27 -25.25 -23.35 -20.26
CA LEU A 27 -25.49 -21.90 -20.44
C LEU A 27 -26.69 -21.41 -19.62
N TRP A 28 -27.78 -22.19 -19.58
CA TRP A 28 -28.94 -21.85 -18.76
C TRP A 28 -28.64 -21.89 -17.26
N ILE A 29 -27.96 -22.91 -16.78
CA ILE A 29 -27.54 -23.01 -15.39
C ILE A 29 -26.64 -21.81 -15.03
N PHE A 30 -25.69 -21.49 -15.90
CA PHE A 30 -24.79 -20.36 -15.67
C PHE A 30 -25.55 -19.03 -15.63
N SER A 31 -26.49 -18.82 -16.55
CA SER A 31 -27.32 -17.60 -16.57
C SER A 31 -28.19 -17.46 -15.32
N ILE A 32 -28.78 -18.58 -14.86
CA ILE A 32 -29.60 -18.59 -13.64
C ILE A 32 -28.73 -18.29 -12.43
N LEU A 33 -27.58 -18.96 -12.28
CA LEU A 33 -26.66 -18.74 -11.17
C LEU A 33 -26.12 -17.30 -11.18
N PHE A 34 -25.81 -16.76 -12.35
CA PHE A 34 -25.39 -15.38 -12.53
C PHE A 34 -26.47 -14.38 -12.09
N LEU A 35 -27.72 -14.58 -12.54
CA LEU A 35 -28.83 -13.70 -12.16
C LEU A 35 -29.16 -13.80 -10.67
N LEU A 36 -29.12 -15.01 -10.09
CA LEU A 36 -29.29 -15.21 -8.65
C LEU A 36 -28.13 -14.57 -7.86
N GLY A 37 -26.90 -14.73 -8.34
CA GLY A 37 -25.70 -14.12 -7.75
C GLY A 37 -25.73 -12.60 -7.70
N ILE A 38 -26.30 -11.95 -8.73
CA ILE A 38 -26.46 -10.49 -8.76
C ILE A 38 -27.63 -10.03 -7.89
N SER A 39 -28.72 -10.79 -7.81
CA SER A 39 -29.97 -10.32 -7.21
C SER A 39 -30.09 -10.64 -5.71
N ILE A 40 -29.65 -11.83 -5.29
CA ILE A 40 -29.82 -12.27 -3.89
C ILE A 40 -28.96 -11.49 -2.90
N PRO A 41 -27.67 -11.24 -3.12
CA PRO A 41 -26.82 -10.58 -2.13
C PRO A 41 -27.26 -9.17 -1.76
N PRO A 42 -27.62 -8.31 -2.73
CA PRO A 42 -28.15 -6.99 -2.43
C PRO A 42 -29.43 -7.04 -1.59
N ILE A 43 -30.31 -7.99 -1.87
CA ILE A 43 -31.57 -8.16 -1.12
C ILE A 43 -31.29 -8.57 0.33
N LEU A 44 -30.46 -9.60 0.53
CA LEU A 44 -30.14 -10.09 1.88
C LEU A 44 -29.45 -9.03 2.72
N ARG A 45 -28.54 -8.26 2.13
CA ARG A 45 -27.90 -7.15 2.81
C ARG A 45 -28.91 -6.10 3.22
N ASN A 46 -29.74 -5.65 2.30
CA ASN A 46 -30.70 -4.60 2.58
C ASN A 46 -31.78 -5.01 3.58
N VAL A 47 -32.17 -6.28 3.63
CA VAL A 47 -33.01 -6.81 4.70
C VAL A 47 -32.31 -6.74 6.06
N ASN A 48 -31.00 -7.00 6.11
CA ASN A 48 -30.21 -6.90 7.34
C ASN A 48 -29.90 -5.45 7.72
N ASP A 49 -29.63 -4.59 6.76
CA ASP A 49 -29.31 -3.17 6.99
C ASP A 49 -30.56 -2.35 7.26
N ALA A 50 -31.72 -2.69 6.69
CA ALA A 50 -33.01 -2.10 7.03
C ALA A 50 -33.43 -2.40 8.48
N LYS A 51 -32.90 -3.49 9.08
CA LYS A 51 -33.04 -3.75 10.53
C LYS A 51 -32.14 -2.87 11.39
N LYS A 52 -31.09 -2.28 10.80
CA LYS A 52 -30.12 -1.42 11.50
C LYS A 52 -30.31 0.05 11.23
N THR A 53 -30.87 0.41 10.07
CA THR A 53 -31.15 1.79 9.66
C THR A 53 -32.65 1.99 9.54
N GLU A 54 -33.14 3.13 9.97
CA GLU A 54 -34.58 3.46 9.97
C GLU A 54 -35.21 3.61 8.57
N SER A 55 -34.55 3.15 7.51
CA SER A 55 -35.02 3.27 6.14
C SER A 55 -36.12 2.25 5.83
N ARG A 56 -37.28 2.74 5.42
CA ARG A 56 -38.39 1.90 4.91
C ARG A 56 -38.15 1.38 3.50
N TRP A 57 -37.10 1.79 2.84
CA TRP A 57 -36.74 1.41 1.48
C TRP A 57 -35.48 0.55 1.49
N VAL A 58 -35.46 -0.40 0.61
CA VAL A 58 -34.28 -1.21 0.31
C VAL A 58 -33.47 -0.47 -0.76
N PRO A 59 -32.36 0.22 -0.41
CA PRO A 59 -31.71 1.16 -1.32
C PRO A 59 -31.30 0.55 -2.66
N VAL A 60 -30.89 -0.72 -2.65
CA VAL A 60 -30.50 -1.41 -3.89
C VAL A 60 -31.67 -1.64 -4.84
N LEU A 61 -32.91 -1.62 -4.34
CA LEU A 61 -34.09 -1.78 -5.19
C LEU A 61 -34.51 -0.44 -5.83
N GLU A 62 -33.96 0.70 -5.38
CA GLU A 62 -34.15 2.00 -6.05
C GLU A 62 -33.50 2.00 -7.45
N PHE A 63 -32.52 1.15 -7.70
CA PHE A 63 -31.97 0.94 -9.03
C PHE A 63 -33.06 0.56 -10.07
N TRP A 64 -34.11 -0.13 -9.65
CA TRP A 64 -35.21 -0.55 -10.50
C TRP A 64 -36.31 0.51 -10.66
N ASN A 65 -36.23 1.61 -9.90
CA ASN A 65 -37.05 2.80 -10.11
C ASN A 65 -36.36 3.67 -11.18
N PHE A 66 -36.48 3.28 -12.45
CA PHE A 66 -36.07 4.17 -13.54
C PHE A 66 -36.88 5.47 -13.45
N PRO A 67 -36.21 6.64 -13.45
CA PRO A 67 -36.92 7.91 -13.50
C PRO A 67 -37.82 7.92 -14.72
N ASN A 68 -39.12 8.14 -14.51
CA ASN A 68 -40.04 8.28 -15.62
C ASN A 68 -39.67 9.53 -16.42
N ALA A 69 -39.58 9.41 -17.74
CA ALA A 69 -39.27 10.54 -18.63
C ALA A 69 -40.23 11.76 -18.45
N LYS A 70 -41.38 11.56 -17.78
CA LYS A 70 -42.32 12.64 -17.42
C LYS A 70 -41.87 13.48 -16.23
N ASP A 71 -40.95 12.99 -15.39
CA ASP A 71 -40.43 13.74 -14.24
C ASP A 71 -39.34 14.73 -14.64
N ASP A 72 -38.65 14.46 -15.78
CA ASP A 72 -37.63 15.37 -16.32
C ASP A 72 -38.21 16.70 -16.81
N ASP A 73 -39.42 16.69 -17.38
CA ASP A 73 -40.11 17.90 -17.83
C ASP A 73 -40.59 18.78 -16.65
N ALA A 74 -41.00 18.17 -15.54
CA ALA A 74 -41.37 18.86 -14.32
C ALA A 74 -40.15 19.47 -13.59
N LEU A 75 -38.98 18.77 -13.64
CA LEU A 75 -37.72 19.28 -13.09
C LEU A 75 -37.13 20.40 -13.93
N ALA A 76 -37.23 20.33 -15.25
CA ALA A 76 -36.78 21.37 -16.18
C ALA A 76 -37.58 22.67 -15.99
N ALA A 77 -38.86 22.58 -15.69
CA ALA A 77 -39.72 23.75 -15.40
C ALA A 77 -39.40 24.42 -14.04
N LYS A 78 -38.94 23.68 -13.02
CA LYS A 78 -38.47 24.20 -11.74
C LYS A 78 -37.08 24.84 -11.81
N LYS A 79 -36.21 24.43 -12.74
CA LYS A 79 -34.85 24.99 -12.92
C LYS A 79 -34.83 26.45 -13.41
N LYS A 80 -35.92 26.98 -13.99
CA LYS A 80 -35.98 28.36 -14.44
C LYS A 80 -36.20 29.40 -13.33
N LYS A 81 -36.40 29.00 -12.06
CA LYS A 81 -36.69 29.92 -10.95
C LYS A 81 -35.68 29.97 -9.80
N SER A 82 -34.57 29.22 -9.85
CA SER A 82 -33.58 29.26 -8.77
C SER A 82 -32.15 29.25 -9.34
N SER A 83 -31.64 30.45 -9.59
CA SER A 83 -30.20 30.64 -9.81
C SER A 83 -29.51 30.73 -8.46
N LYS A 84 -28.82 29.69 -8.03
CA LYS A 84 -27.68 29.62 -7.09
C LYS A 84 -27.76 28.38 -6.20
N ILE A 85 -27.52 27.23 -6.75
CA ILE A 85 -26.84 26.08 -6.08
C ILE A 85 -26.69 25.06 -7.20
N LYS A 86 -25.44 24.83 -7.68
CA LYS A 86 -25.10 23.67 -8.52
C LYS A 86 -25.18 22.42 -7.65
N ARG A 87 -26.34 21.80 -7.55
CA ARG A 87 -26.45 20.38 -7.27
C ARG A 87 -26.32 19.69 -8.62
N THR A 88 -25.15 19.16 -8.92
CA THR A 88 -24.96 18.18 -9.98
C THR A 88 -25.70 16.92 -9.53
N GLU A 89 -26.79 16.57 -10.20
CA GLU A 89 -27.40 15.26 -10.04
C GLU A 89 -26.36 14.20 -10.42
N PRO A 90 -26.23 13.08 -9.67
CA PRO A 90 -25.27 12.04 -9.98
C PRO A 90 -25.54 11.50 -11.39
N SER A 91 -24.51 11.38 -12.18
CA SER A 91 -24.60 10.79 -13.51
C SER A 91 -24.99 9.30 -13.42
N LEU A 92 -25.51 8.72 -14.50
CA LEU A 92 -25.76 7.27 -14.56
C LEU A 92 -24.51 6.48 -14.17
N ARG A 93 -23.32 6.96 -14.50
CA ARG A 93 -22.03 6.37 -14.12
C ARG A 93 -21.82 6.39 -12.61
N ASP A 94 -22.14 7.51 -11.95
CA ASP A 94 -22.02 7.65 -10.49
C ASP A 94 -23.02 6.73 -9.79
N HIS A 95 -24.23 6.62 -10.33
CA HIS A 95 -25.25 5.73 -9.82
C HIS A 95 -24.84 4.25 -9.95
N LEU A 96 -24.35 3.84 -11.13
CA LEU A 96 -23.81 2.49 -11.34
C LEU A 96 -22.61 2.20 -10.45
N GLY A 97 -21.71 3.17 -10.27
CA GLY A 97 -20.58 3.05 -9.35
C GLY A 97 -21.01 2.89 -7.88
N ALA A 98 -22.05 3.60 -7.46
CA ALA A 98 -22.60 3.46 -6.11
C ALA A 98 -23.20 2.05 -5.91
N VAL A 99 -23.98 1.56 -6.86
CA VAL A 99 -24.56 0.19 -6.83
C VAL A 99 -23.47 -0.88 -6.85
N GLU A 100 -22.44 -0.73 -7.68
CA GLU A 100 -21.27 -1.63 -7.70
C GLU A 100 -20.56 -1.67 -6.34
N ASN A 101 -20.33 -0.51 -5.72
CA ASN A 101 -19.72 -0.44 -4.41
C ASN A 101 -20.58 -1.07 -3.30
N GLU A 102 -21.89 -0.90 -3.38
CA GLU A 102 -22.81 -1.57 -2.44
C GLU A 102 -22.82 -3.08 -2.61
N ILE A 103 -22.82 -3.58 -3.85
CA ILE A 103 -22.71 -5.01 -4.13
C ILE A 103 -21.38 -5.57 -3.59
N LYS A 104 -20.27 -4.92 -3.91
CA LYS A 104 -18.95 -5.29 -3.38
C LYS A 104 -18.87 -5.28 -1.85
N ALA A 105 -19.58 -4.40 -1.20
CA ALA A 105 -19.60 -4.28 0.25
C ALA A 105 -20.54 -5.28 0.95
N ALA A 106 -21.41 -5.98 0.21
CA ALA A 106 -22.32 -6.98 0.77
C ALA A 106 -21.55 -8.16 1.38
N GLY A 107 -21.88 -8.54 2.63
CA GLY A 107 -21.18 -9.62 3.36
C GLY A 107 -21.19 -10.95 2.62
N PHE A 108 -22.28 -11.25 1.89
CA PHE A 108 -22.37 -12.43 1.05
C PHE A 108 -21.42 -12.36 -0.16
N CYS A 109 -21.32 -11.22 -0.84
CA CYS A 109 -20.38 -11.03 -1.95
C CYS A 109 -18.92 -11.12 -1.47
N LYS A 110 -18.61 -10.60 -0.29
CA LYS A 110 -17.29 -10.77 0.34
C LYS A 110 -17.01 -12.24 0.66
N SER A 111 -18.01 -12.97 1.17
CA SER A 111 -17.85 -14.40 1.46
C SER A 111 -17.65 -15.22 0.19
N ILE A 112 -18.39 -14.91 -0.88
CA ILE A 112 -18.18 -15.53 -2.19
C ILE A 112 -16.80 -15.17 -2.71
N ALA A 113 -16.45 -13.88 -2.78
CA ALA A 113 -15.17 -13.42 -3.31
C ALA A 113 -13.98 -14.05 -2.58
N LYS A 114 -14.09 -14.23 -1.25
CA LYS A 114 -13.09 -14.93 -0.45
C LYS A 114 -12.95 -16.40 -0.84
N ASN A 115 -14.07 -17.10 -0.98
CA ASN A 115 -14.08 -18.51 -1.38
C ASN A 115 -13.68 -18.66 -2.86
N ASP A 116 -14.08 -17.74 -3.72
CA ASP A 116 -13.71 -17.72 -5.14
C ASP A 116 -12.22 -17.52 -5.30
N GLN A 117 -11.61 -16.54 -4.60
CA GLN A 117 -10.16 -16.33 -4.66
C GLN A 117 -9.40 -17.57 -4.19
N LYS A 118 -9.90 -18.24 -3.13
CA LYS A 118 -9.29 -19.49 -2.65
C LYS A 118 -9.39 -20.59 -3.70
N ILE A 119 -10.56 -20.76 -4.35
CA ILE A 119 -10.74 -21.74 -5.43
C ILE A 119 -9.88 -21.34 -6.62
N ILE A 120 -9.90 -20.08 -7.02
CA ILE A 120 -9.10 -19.53 -8.13
C ILE A 120 -7.62 -19.82 -7.88
N THR A 121 -7.11 -19.51 -6.69
CA THR A 121 -5.71 -19.74 -6.37
C THR A 121 -5.37 -21.23 -6.24
N SER A 122 -6.21 -22.03 -5.54
CA SER A 122 -5.88 -23.44 -5.26
C SER A 122 -6.13 -24.40 -6.44
N VAL A 123 -7.12 -24.09 -7.28
CA VAL A 123 -7.54 -24.96 -8.40
C VAL A 123 -6.98 -24.47 -9.74
N PHE A 124 -6.97 -23.17 -9.98
CA PHE A 124 -6.54 -22.58 -11.25
C PHE A 124 -5.14 -21.98 -11.20
N ASN A 125 -4.51 -21.92 -10.01
CA ASN A 125 -3.20 -21.30 -9.79
C ASN A 125 -3.14 -19.83 -10.23
N GLU A 126 -4.26 -19.11 -10.07
CA GLU A 126 -4.41 -17.71 -10.45
C GLU A 126 -4.39 -16.80 -9.22
N GLY A 127 -3.76 -15.63 -9.36
CA GLY A 127 -3.68 -14.61 -8.32
C GLY A 127 -4.81 -13.59 -8.39
N ASN A 128 -4.48 -12.38 -7.99
CA ASN A 128 -5.37 -11.20 -8.10
C ASN A 128 -4.59 -10.01 -8.68
N LEU A 129 -5.16 -8.80 -8.64
CA LEU A 129 -4.51 -7.59 -9.17
C LEU A 129 -3.21 -7.21 -8.45
N LYS A 130 -2.98 -7.74 -7.24
CA LYS A 130 -1.79 -7.42 -6.42
C LYS A 130 -0.76 -8.53 -6.43
N VAL A 131 -1.19 -9.77 -6.64
CA VAL A 131 -0.34 -10.96 -6.47
C VAL A 131 -0.50 -11.88 -7.67
N THR A 132 0.62 -12.21 -8.29
CA THR A 132 0.72 -13.26 -9.29
C THR A 132 1.17 -14.55 -8.61
N VAL A 133 0.45 -15.64 -8.84
CA VAL A 133 0.82 -16.97 -8.37
C VAL A 133 1.88 -17.55 -9.30
N GLY A 134 2.99 -17.94 -8.72
CA GLY A 134 4.07 -18.63 -9.44
C GLY A 134 4.02 -20.14 -9.21
N ARG A 135 5.14 -20.80 -9.48
CA ARG A 135 5.33 -22.25 -9.34
C ARG A 135 5.81 -22.59 -7.93
N ASP A 136 5.59 -23.82 -7.50
CA ASP A 136 6.16 -24.42 -6.28
C ASP A 136 5.87 -23.62 -4.99
N GLY A 137 4.69 -22.98 -4.92
CA GLY A 137 4.25 -22.17 -3.77
C GLY A 137 4.88 -20.78 -3.70
N TRP A 138 5.48 -20.31 -4.81
CA TRP A 138 5.99 -18.95 -4.91
C TRP A 138 4.89 -17.97 -5.31
N TYR A 139 4.92 -16.79 -4.68
CA TYR A 139 4.05 -15.67 -5.01
C TYR A 139 4.89 -14.45 -5.37
N PHE A 140 4.37 -13.64 -6.30
CA PHE A 140 5.05 -12.46 -6.79
C PHE A 140 4.17 -11.24 -6.65
N TYR A 141 4.73 -10.17 -6.12
CA TYR A 141 4.04 -8.89 -6.01
C TYR A 141 3.90 -8.26 -7.40
N GLN A 142 2.67 -8.00 -7.84
CA GLN A 142 2.39 -7.53 -9.20
C GLN A 142 3.18 -6.25 -9.58
N PRO A 143 3.28 -5.21 -8.71
CA PRO A 143 4.11 -4.05 -9.03
C PRO A 143 5.59 -4.34 -9.26
N GLY A 144 6.12 -5.44 -8.72
CA GLY A 144 7.48 -5.89 -9.02
C GLY A 144 7.62 -6.41 -10.46
N ILE A 145 6.60 -7.07 -10.97
CA ILE A 145 6.52 -7.52 -12.38
C ILE A 145 6.31 -6.31 -13.28
N ASP A 146 5.38 -5.42 -12.92
CA ASP A 146 5.06 -4.21 -13.68
C ASP A 146 6.29 -3.29 -13.82
N GLY A 147 7.10 -3.17 -12.76
CA GLY A 147 8.37 -2.44 -12.78
C GLY A 147 9.41 -3.01 -13.74
N LEU A 148 9.33 -4.31 -14.04
CA LEU A 148 10.22 -4.95 -15.03
C LEU A 148 9.70 -4.85 -16.47
N ALA A 149 8.39 -4.93 -16.64
CA ALA A 149 7.75 -4.97 -17.95
C ALA A 149 7.29 -3.60 -18.46
N GLY A 150 7.26 -2.58 -17.59
CA GLY A 150 6.74 -1.24 -17.86
C GLY A 150 7.60 -0.39 -18.80
N TYR A 151 7.17 0.85 -19.02
CA TYR A 151 7.87 1.79 -19.93
C TYR A 151 9.22 2.24 -19.40
N GLY A 152 9.43 2.25 -18.11
CA GLY A 152 10.66 2.71 -17.45
C GLY A 152 10.81 4.23 -17.37
N PRO A 153 11.71 4.71 -16.49
CA PRO A 153 11.83 6.12 -16.13
C PRO A 153 12.56 6.98 -17.16
N LEU A 154 13.15 6.37 -18.19
CA LEU A 154 13.93 7.09 -19.21
C LEU A 154 13.12 7.47 -20.46
N LYS A 155 11.88 6.99 -20.59
CA LYS A 155 10.99 7.39 -21.67
C LYS A 155 10.17 8.60 -21.26
N ALA A 156 10.00 9.52 -22.22
CA ALA A 156 9.03 10.60 -22.06
C ALA A 156 7.64 10.00 -21.89
N GLU A 157 6.91 10.47 -20.89
CA GLU A 157 5.54 10.05 -20.67
C GLU A 157 4.65 10.45 -21.85
N PRO A 158 3.67 9.62 -22.23
CA PRO A 158 2.69 10.01 -23.23
C PRO A 158 1.96 11.28 -22.76
N ASP A 159 1.72 12.22 -23.67
CA ASP A 159 1.00 13.48 -23.42
C ASP A 159 -0.36 13.30 -22.69
N SER A 160 -0.96 12.12 -22.78
CA SER A 160 -2.20 11.76 -22.08
C SER A 160 -2.07 11.64 -20.57
N VAL A 161 -0.86 11.39 -20.05
CA VAL A 161 -0.58 11.27 -18.61
C VAL A 161 -0.28 12.63 -17.99
N THR A 162 0.42 13.50 -18.74
CA THR A 162 0.81 14.85 -18.28
C THR A 162 -0.36 15.84 -18.22
N LYS A 163 -1.51 15.51 -18.82
CA LYS A 163 -2.68 16.39 -18.94
C LYS A 163 -3.88 16.00 -18.07
N ASP A 164 -3.72 15.07 -17.14
CA ASP A 164 -4.80 14.71 -16.22
C ASP A 164 -4.94 15.80 -15.14
N PRO A 165 -6.02 16.62 -15.15
CA PRO A 165 -6.20 17.70 -14.19
C PRO A 165 -6.44 17.23 -12.76
N ASP A 166 -6.78 15.95 -12.55
CA ASP A 166 -6.99 15.35 -11.24
C ASP A 166 -5.70 14.79 -10.63
N ARG A 167 -4.57 14.93 -11.33
CA ARG A 167 -3.24 14.54 -10.85
C ARG A 167 -2.38 15.77 -10.64
N PRO A 168 -2.30 16.26 -9.42
CA PRO A 168 -1.39 17.35 -9.12
C PRO A 168 0.06 16.89 -9.28
N GLU A 169 0.78 17.55 -10.19
CA GLU A 169 2.24 17.54 -10.35
C GLU A 169 2.93 16.18 -10.31
N TRP A 170 2.97 15.51 -11.44
CA TRP A 170 3.82 14.35 -11.68
C TRP A 170 5.29 14.77 -11.73
N PHE A 171 6.06 14.23 -10.81
CA PHE A 171 7.50 14.32 -10.88
C PHE A 171 8.06 12.99 -11.38
N ALA A 172 8.77 13.04 -12.50
CA ALA A 172 9.59 11.91 -12.91
C ALA A 172 10.67 11.64 -11.84
N GLN A 173 11.02 10.37 -11.63
CA GLN A 173 11.99 9.97 -10.60
C GLN A 173 13.31 10.73 -10.69
N LEU A 174 13.88 10.81 -11.89
CA LEU A 174 15.21 11.40 -12.12
C LEU A 174 15.34 12.85 -11.67
N PRO A 175 14.48 13.80 -12.07
CA PRO A 175 14.57 15.18 -11.60
C PRO A 175 14.49 15.33 -10.09
N VAL A 176 13.65 14.50 -9.44
CA VAL A 176 13.48 14.51 -7.98
C VAL A 176 14.72 13.98 -7.28
N ILE A 177 15.31 12.88 -7.78
CA ILE A 177 16.56 12.32 -7.26
C ILE A 177 17.72 13.31 -7.48
N GLU A 178 17.82 13.89 -8.65
CA GLU A 178 18.84 14.89 -8.97
C GLU A 178 18.78 16.09 -8.03
N LYS A 179 17.59 16.64 -7.81
CA LYS A 179 17.38 17.76 -6.91
C LYS A 179 17.75 17.40 -5.47
N PHE A 180 17.32 16.24 -4.98
CA PHE A 180 17.67 15.77 -3.64
C PHE A 180 19.18 15.57 -3.49
N THR A 181 19.82 14.93 -4.46
CA THR A 181 21.27 14.73 -4.49
C THR A 181 22.03 16.06 -4.46
N LYS A 182 21.59 17.04 -5.25
CA LYS A 182 22.15 18.40 -5.24
C LYS A 182 22.02 19.07 -3.88
N GLN A 183 20.83 18.97 -3.26
CA GLN A 183 20.57 19.55 -1.93
C GLN A 183 21.45 18.91 -0.85
N LEU A 184 21.71 17.60 -0.91
CA LEU A 184 22.65 16.92 -0.01
C LEU A 184 24.09 17.38 -0.25
N ARG A 185 24.52 17.43 -1.50
CA ARG A 185 25.88 17.86 -1.87
C ARG A 185 26.18 19.30 -1.43
N GLU A 186 25.23 20.21 -1.57
CA GLU A 186 25.35 21.61 -1.10
C GLU A 186 25.59 21.70 0.42
N ARG A 187 25.25 20.62 1.16
CA ARG A 187 25.49 20.47 2.61
C ARG A 187 26.72 19.63 2.95
N GLY A 188 27.48 19.20 1.93
CA GLY A 188 28.64 18.32 2.13
C GLY A 188 28.26 16.87 2.49
N ILE A 189 27.05 16.43 2.17
CA ILE A 189 26.52 15.11 2.51
C ILE A 189 26.61 14.20 1.29
N GLU A 190 27.23 13.04 1.44
CA GLU A 190 27.26 12.01 0.41
C GLU A 190 25.92 11.25 0.35
N LEU A 191 25.52 10.80 -0.84
CA LEU A 191 24.39 9.92 -1.04
C LEU A 191 24.85 8.54 -1.54
N MET A 192 24.54 7.50 -0.77
CA MET A 192 24.63 6.11 -1.20
C MET A 192 23.23 5.58 -1.49
N LEU A 193 22.97 5.19 -2.73
CA LEU A 193 21.69 4.62 -3.16
C LEU A 193 21.83 3.10 -3.30
N VAL A 194 20.95 2.37 -2.63
CA VAL A 194 20.93 0.89 -2.62
C VAL A 194 19.60 0.41 -3.21
N PRO A 195 19.50 0.29 -4.54
CA PRO A 195 18.33 -0.33 -5.17
C PRO A 195 18.28 -1.81 -4.83
N VAL A 196 17.22 -2.23 -4.13
CA VAL A 196 17.02 -3.65 -3.79
C VAL A 196 16.32 -4.34 -4.95
N PRO A 197 16.97 -5.30 -5.63
CA PRO A 197 16.33 -6.08 -6.68
C PRO A 197 15.05 -6.73 -6.18
N VAL A 198 13.99 -6.72 -6.98
CA VAL A 198 12.73 -7.38 -6.58
C VAL A 198 12.77 -8.88 -6.91
N LYS A 199 11.98 -9.66 -6.20
CA LYS A 199 11.95 -11.13 -6.30
C LYS A 199 11.93 -11.67 -7.75
N PRO A 200 11.08 -11.15 -8.68
CA PRO A 200 11.07 -11.67 -10.06
C PRO A 200 12.35 -11.37 -10.85
N MET A 201 13.20 -10.44 -10.41
CA MET A 201 14.52 -10.24 -11.03
C MET A 201 15.46 -11.40 -10.73
N ILE A 202 15.40 -11.93 -9.51
CA ILE A 202 16.35 -12.90 -8.98
C ILE A 202 15.83 -14.34 -9.12
N HIS A 203 14.54 -14.56 -8.94
CA HIS A 203 13.88 -15.86 -9.00
C HIS A 203 12.78 -15.95 -10.09
N PRO A 204 13.07 -15.55 -11.35
CA PRO A 204 12.07 -15.58 -12.43
C PRO A 204 11.66 -17.00 -12.84
N GLU A 205 12.48 -18.01 -12.56
CA GLU A 205 12.20 -19.43 -12.84
C GLU A 205 10.96 -19.95 -12.11
N PHE A 206 10.63 -19.34 -10.96
CA PHE A 206 9.40 -19.65 -10.25
C PHE A 206 8.19 -18.82 -10.74
N LEU A 207 8.44 -17.76 -11.51
CA LEU A 207 7.36 -17.01 -12.17
C LEU A 207 6.92 -17.74 -13.44
N SER A 208 7.88 -18.16 -14.27
CA SER A 208 7.62 -18.90 -15.51
C SER A 208 8.80 -19.77 -15.91
N GLU A 209 8.49 -20.96 -16.43
CA GLU A 209 9.49 -21.89 -16.92
C GLU A 209 10.26 -21.32 -18.12
N GLY A 210 11.57 -21.50 -18.13
CA GLY A 210 12.41 -21.05 -19.23
C GLY A 210 12.88 -19.61 -19.13
N ILE A 211 12.41 -18.83 -18.18
CA ILE A 211 12.95 -17.50 -17.90
C ILE A 211 14.21 -17.66 -17.03
N LYS A 212 15.30 -17.01 -17.47
CA LYS A 212 16.59 -17.06 -16.76
C LYS A 212 16.82 -15.79 -15.95
N ALA A 213 17.35 -15.98 -14.75
CA ALA A 213 17.85 -14.89 -13.92
C ALA A 213 19.22 -14.37 -14.41
N PRO A 214 19.56 -13.08 -14.14
CA PRO A 214 18.67 -12.08 -13.60
C PRO A 214 17.75 -11.49 -14.69
N LEU A 215 16.50 -11.19 -14.32
CA LEU A 215 15.67 -10.30 -15.13
C LEU A 215 16.03 -8.86 -14.83
N ARG A 216 16.25 -8.07 -15.87
CA ARG A 216 16.52 -6.64 -15.76
C ARG A 216 15.52 -5.86 -16.59
N HIS A 217 15.08 -4.73 -16.07
CA HIS A 217 14.36 -3.77 -16.89
C HIS A 217 15.30 -3.24 -17.99
N ARG A 218 14.78 -3.07 -19.20
CA ARG A 218 15.59 -2.62 -20.36
C ARG A 218 16.35 -1.30 -20.15
N ASP A 219 15.82 -0.40 -19.30
CA ASP A 219 16.42 0.92 -19.04
C ASP A 219 17.26 0.92 -17.75
N GLN A 220 17.38 -0.20 -17.03
CA GLN A 220 18.00 -0.25 -15.70
C GLN A 220 19.45 0.20 -15.71
N GLU A 221 20.26 -0.33 -16.62
CA GLU A 221 21.69 0.03 -16.70
C GLU A 221 21.87 1.51 -17.05
N ALA A 222 21.16 1.99 -18.07
CA ALA A 222 21.21 3.39 -18.45
C ALA A 222 20.72 4.34 -17.35
N LEU A 223 19.73 3.91 -16.54
CA LEU A 223 19.30 4.63 -15.34
C LEU A 223 20.43 4.68 -14.30
N TYR A 224 21.03 3.53 -14.01
CA TYR A 224 22.10 3.43 -13.00
C TYR A 224 23.34 4.24 -13.41
N GLU A 225 23.70 4.26 -14.69
CA GLU A 225 24.75 5.12 -15.20
C GLU A 225 24.44 6.61 -15.01
N LYS A 226 23.19 7.04 -15.28
CA LYS A 226 22.78 8.42 -15.03
C LYS A 226 22.86 8.79 -13.54
N LEU A 227 22.44 7.89 -12.65
CA LEU A 227 22.53 8.10 -11.21
C LEU A 227 23.97 8.20 -10.72
N ARG A 228 24.87 7.32 -11.23
CA ARG A 228 26.33 7.42 -10.97
C ARG A 228 26.88 8.74 -11.50
N GLY A 229 26.45 9.17 -12.69
CA GLY A 229 26.83 10.46 -13.29
C GLY A 229 26.41 11.69 -12.47
N MET A 230 25.38 11.57 -11.64
CA MET A 230 24.99 12.57 -10.65
C MET A 230 25.91 12.58 -9.42
N GLY A 231 26.89 11.69 -9.34
CA GLY A 231 27.80 11.53 -8.18
C GLY A 231 27.18 10.76 -7.03
N ILE A 232 26.18 9.92 -7.29
CA ILE A 232 25.56 9.01 -6.33
C ILE A 232 26.43 7.75 -6.22
N ASP A 233 26.77 7.34 -5.01
CA ASP A 233 27.40 6.04 -4.74
C ASP A 233 26.31 4.94 -4.84
N LEU A 234 26.12 4.41 -6.06
CA LEU A 234 25.08 3.42 -6.34
C LEU A 234 25.60 2.01 -6.10
N VAL A 235 24.91 1.25 -5.24
CA VAL A 235 25.21 -0.15 -4.92
C VAL A 235 24.25 -1.05 -5.69
N ASP A 236 24.67 -1.55 -6.85
CA ASP A 236 23.91 -2.55 -7.59
C ASP A 236 24.18 -3.94 -7.00
N LEU A 237 23.19 -4.51 -6.36
CA LEU A 237 23.25 -5.81 -5.69
C LEU A 237 22.99 -7.00 -6.62
N THR A 238 22.72 -6.76 -7.91
CA THR A 238 22.25 -7.83 -8.80
C THR A 238 23.27 -8.95 -8.95
N ASP A 239 24.53 -8.59 -9.15
CA ASP A 239 25.60 -9.58 -9.35
C ASP A 239 25.97 -10.30 -8.06
N ASP A 240 25.95 -9.60 -6.91
CA ASP A 240 26.12 -10.21 -5.60
C ASP A 240 25.04 -11.28 -5.33
N LEU A 241 23.76 -10.90 -5.55
CA LEU A 241 22.63 -11.80 -5.38
C LEU A 241 22.71 -13.00 -6.33
N MET A 242 23.16 -12.81 -7.56
CA MET A 242 23.32 -13.91 -8.51
C MET A 242 24.45 -14.84 -8.11
N THR A 243 25.54 -14.31 -7.57
CA THR A 243 26.65 -15.10 -7.01
C THR A 243 26.15 -15.93 -5.81
N TRP A 244 25.47 -15.31 -4.88
CA TRP A 244 24.93 -16.03 -3.71
C TRP A 244 23.87 -17.05 -4.09
N LYS A 245 23.06 -16.76 -5.12
CA LYS A 245 22.07 -17.73 -5.64
C LYS A 245 22.73 -18.98 -6.18
N ALA A 246 23.89 -18.86 -6.84
CA ALA A 246 24.62 -20.01 -7.37
C ALA A 246 25.17 -20.92 -6.27
N ASP A 247 25.39 -20.39 -5.07
CA ASP A 247 25.93 -21.12 -3.91
C ASP A 247 24.84 -21.71 -3.00
N LEU A 248 23.54 -21.52 -3.33
CA LEU A 248 22.44 -22.05 -2.52
C LEU A 248 22.34 -23.56 -2.61
N ASN A 249 22.02 -24.19 -1.48
CA ASN A 249 21.65 -25.60 -1.44
C ASN A 249 20.21 -25.81 -1.93
N GLU A 250 19.84 -27.05 -2.20
CA GLU A 250 18.49 -27.42 -2.57
C GLU A 250 17.48 -26.98 -1.47
N GLY A 251 16.47 -26.23 -1.87
CA GLY A 251 15.41 -25.72 -0.99
C GLY A 251 15.72 -24.38 -0.33
N GLU A 252 16.94 -23.87 -0.43
CA GLU A 252 17.29 -22.52 -0.01
C GLU A 252 16.91 -21.48 -1.06
N ALA A 253 16.69 -20.25 -0.63
CA ALA A 253 16.32 -19.14 -1.51
C ALA A 253 16.79 -17.80 -0.93
N LEU A 254 17.00 -16.82 -1.82
CA LEU A 254 17.35 -15.45 -1.40
C LEU A 254 16.12 -14.63 -1.00
N TYR A 255 14.94 -15.03 -1.45
CA TYR A 255 13.66 -14.38 -1.15
C TYR A 255 12.69 -15.36 -0.51
N LEU A 256 11.82 -14.83 0.35
CA LEU A 256 10.70 -15.58 0.94
C LEU A 256 9.70 -15.97 -0.14
N LYS A 257 9.16 -17.19 -0.10
CA LYS A 257 8.24 -17.68 -1.14
C LYS A 257 6.92 -16.92 -1.15
N GLN A 258 6.35 -16.70 0.05
CA GLN A 258 5.03 -16.13 0.25
C GLN A 258 5.05 -14.64 0.58
N ASP A 259 6.23 -14.03 0.65
CA ASP A 259 6.43 -12.63 1.02
C ASP A 259 7.18 -11.86 -0.09
N THR A 260 7.00 -10.56 -0.15
CA THR A 260 7.66 -9.69 -1.13
C THR A 260 9.18 -9.63 -0.91
N HIS A 261 9.63 -9.84 0.31
CA HIS A 261 10.96 -9.46 0.78
C HIS A 261 11.99 -10.61 0.69
N TRP A 262 13.23 -10.25 0.89
CA TRP A 262 14.38 -11.16 1.03
C TRP A 262 14.28 -12.05 2.27
N THR A 263 15.08 -13.12 2.32
CA THR A 263 15.30 -13.92 3.53
C THR A 263 16.20 -13.13 4.51
N HIS A 264 16.20 -13.54 5.78
CA HIS A 264 17.03 -12.88 6.79
C HIS A 264 18.54 -13.00 6.47
N ASP A 265 19.00 -14.18 6.00
CA ASP A 265 20.39 -14.38 5.58
C ASP A 265 20.78 -13.44 4.44
N THR A 266 19.93 -13.31 3.43
CA THR A 266 20.16 -12.36 2.33
C THR A 266 20.24 -10.92 2.82
N MET A 267 19.37 -10.52 3.73
CA MET A 267 19.40 -9.18 4.34
C MET A 267 20.72 -8.94 5.08
N GLU A 268 21.21 -9.91 5.87
CA GLU A 268 22.49 -9.78 6.58
C GLU A 268 23.68 -9.64 5.60
N ARG A 269 23.68 -10.40 4.51
CA ARG A 269 24.72 -10.28 3.45
C ARG A 269 24.69 -8.93 2.78
N VAL A 270 23.50 -8.40 2.44
CA VAL A 270 23.37 -7.06 1.86
C VAL A 270 23.84 -5.99 2.84
N ALA A 271 23.48 -6.11 4.14
CA ALA A 271 23.95 -5.19 5.16
C ALA A 271 25.50 -5.20 5.26
N ALA A 272 26.14 -6.37 5.09
CA ALA A 272 27.60 -6.47 5.06
C ALA A 272 28.20 -5.75 3.85
N VAL A 273 27.66 -5.91 2.64
CA VAL A 273 28.10 -5.18 1.43
C VAL A 273 28.03 -3.67 1.66
N VAL A 274 26.91 -3.18 2.19
CA VAL A 274 26.73 -1.76 2.49
C VAL A 274 27.71 -1.29 3.57
N ALA A 275 27.88 -2.07 4.64
CA ALA A 275 28.79 -1.72 5.72
C ALA A 275 30.25 -1.60 5.24
N GLU A 276 30.74 -2.53 4.40
CA GLU A 276 32.10 -2.47 3.86
C GLU A 276 32.29 -1.20 2.99
N ARG A 277 31.28 -0.83 2.22
CA ARG A 277 31.33 0.39 1.42
C ARG A 277 31.37 1.66 2.28
N VAL A 278 30.65 1.68 3.40
CA VAL A 278 30.71 2.78 4.39
C VAL A 278 32.07 2.82 5.07
N LYS A 279 32.60 1.67 5.48
CA LYS A 279 33.93 1.58 6.13
C LYS A 279 35.07 2.04 5.22
N ALA A 280 34.91 1.93 3.90
CA ALA A 280 35.90 2.41 2.93
C ALA A 280 35.90 3.95 2.78
N LYS A 281 34.95 4.68 3.35
CA LYS A 281 34.93 6.15 3.31
C LYS A 281 36.02 6.73 4.17
N SER A 282 36.74 7.74 3.65
CA SER A 282 37.90 8.34 4.32
C SER A 282 37.61 8.92 5.71
N TRP A 283 36.38 9.39 5.93
CA TRP A 283 35.93 9.95 7.19
C TRP A 283 35.42 8.91 8.19
N TYR A 284 35.26 7.65 7.81
CA TYR A 284 34.66 6.62 8.68
C TYR A 284 35.51 6.33 9.91
N GLY A 285 36.82 6.47 9.82
CA GLY A 285 37.73 6.32 10.97
C GLY A 285 37.41 7.24 12.14
N ASP A 286 36.85 8.42 11.87
CA ASP A 286 36.50 9.43 12.85
C ASP A 286 35.11 9.19 13.48
N VAL A 287 34.33 8.24 13.00
CA VAL A 287 33.00 7.93 13.53
C VAL A 287 33.14 7.24 14.88
N ALA A 288 32.51 7.83 15.91
CA ALA A 288 32.49 7.26 17.25
C ALA A 288 31.88 5.84 17.23
N LYS A 289 32.58 4.89 17.84
CA LYS A 289 32.09 3.52 18.04
C LYS A 289 31.37 3.46 19.38
N ASN A 290 30.11 3.92 19.39
CA ASN A 290 29.33 4.13 20.61
C ASN A 290 28.25 3.02 20.82
N LEU A 291 28.24 1.98 19.99
CA LEU A 291 27.30 0.87 20.06
C LEU A 291 28.03 -0.44 20.36
N GLU A 292 27.77 -1.01 21.54
CA GLU A 292 28.13 -2.38 21.90
C GLU A 292 26.89 -3.25 21.87
N VAL A 293 26.93 -4.38 21.17
CA VAL A 293 25.76 -5.22 20.98
C VAL A 293 25.98 -6.65 21.44
N LYS A 294 24.90 -7.27 21.89
CA LYS A 294 24.72 -8.73 21.98
C LYS A 294 23.76 -9.18 20.90
N THR A 295 23.92 -10.43 20.44
CA THR A 295 23.05 -11.03 19.44
C THR A 295 22.31 -12.24 20.01
N GLU A 296 21.07 -12.41 19.59
CA GLU A 296 20.22 -13.50 19.98
C GLU A 296 19.61 -14.13 18.73
N SER A 297 19.78 -15.44 18.54
CA SER A 297 19.18 -16.16 17.42
C SER A 297 17.84 -16.76 17.83
N VAL A 298 16.78 -16.42 17.10
CA VAL A 298 15.43 -16.90 17.36
C VAL A 298 14.79 -17.44 16.07
N LYS A 299 13.92 -18.44 16.23
CA LYS A 299 13.06 -18.90 15.12
C LYS A 299 11.75 -18.13 15.15
N ARG A 300 11.33 -17.65 13.99
CA ARG A 300 10.07 -16.96 13.79
C ARG A 300 9.32 -17.54 12.60
N GLU A 301 8.02 -17.48 12.67
CA GLU A 301 7.12 -17.96 11.63
C GLU A 301 6.25 -16.80 11.16
N TRP A 302 6.06 -16.72 9.84
CA TRP A 302 5.26 -15.68 9.22
C TRP A 302 4.54 -16.22 7.99
N VAL A 303 3.25 -15.91 7.90
CA VAL A 303 2.51 -16.08 6.64
C VAL A 303 2.70 -14.79 5.85
N GLY A 304 3.39 -14.88 4.73
CA GLY A 304 3.89 -13.72 3.99
C GLY A 304 2.83 -12.69 3.58
N ASP A 305 3.29 -11.49 3.31
CA ASP A 305 2.45 -10.34 2.95
C ASP A 305 1.61 -10.59 1.69
N MET A 306 2.11 -11.35 0.73
CA MET A 306 1.38 -11.67 -0.51
C MET A 306 0.21 -12.62 -0.26
N VAL A 307 0.34 -13.57 0.66
CA VAL A 307 -0.80 -14.40 1.07
C VAL A 307 -1.87 -13.54 1.74
N ASN A 308 -1.45 -12.59 2.58
CA ASN A 308 -2.38 -11.64 3.22
C ASN A 308 -3.08 -10.74 2.18
N MET A 309 -2.41 -10.40 1.07
CA MET A 309 -3.03 -9.68 -0.05
C MET A 309 -4.00 -10.53 -0.87
N LEU A 310 -3.83 -11.85 -0.93
CA LEU A 310 -4.76 -12.77 -1.58
C LEU A 310 -6.01 -13.03 -0.73
N THR A 311 -5.85 -13.04 0.60
CA THR A 311 -6.87 -13.45 1.57
C THR A 311 -7.30 -12.31 2.49
N GLU A 312 -7.64 -11.16 1.94
CA GLU A 312 -7.87 -9.89 2.67
C GLU A 312 -8.75 -9.99 3.95
N ASP A 313 -9.74 -10.90 3.97
CA ASP A 313 -10.67 -11.06 5.10
C ASP A 313 -10.30 -12.21 6.06
N SER A 314 -9.26 -12.99 5.77
CA SER A 314 -8.78 -14.09 6.64
C SER A 314 -7.29 -14.34 6.39
N PRO A 315 -6.44 -13.45 6.87
CA PRO A 315 -5.00 -13.56 6.64
C PRO A 315 -4.46 -14.92 7.10
N GLY A 316 -3.85 -15.64 6.18
CA GLY A 316 -3.09 -16.83 6.48
C GLY A 316 -3.89 -18.10 6.82
N GLU A 317 -5.22 -18.06 6.96
CA GLU A 317 -6.00 -19.29 7.11
C GLU A 317 -5.78 -20.23 5.91
N ASN A 318 -5.24 -21.42 6.16
CA ASN A 318 -4.95 -22.47 5.17
C ASN A 318 -3.65 -22.31 4.36
N TYR A 319 -2.75 -21.43 4.76
CA TYR A 319 -1.39 -21.36 4.25
C TYR A 319 -0.40 -21.73 5.34
N SER A 320 0.61 -22.49 4.98
CA SER A 320 1.69 -22.83 5.93
C SER A 320 2.61 -21.63 6.09
N ALA A 321 2.89 -21.24 7.32
CA ALA A 321 3.86 -20.20 7.61
C ALA A 321 5.26 -20.61 7.15
N GLU A 322 6.03 -19.64 6.66
CA GLU A 322 7.47 -19.81 6.42
C GLU A 322 8.23 -19.57 7.71
N THR A 323 9.17 -20.45 8.03
CA THR A 323 10.03 -20.33 9.21
C THR A 323 11.35 -19.69 8.83
N GLN A 324 11.73 -18.63 9.53
CA GLN A 324 13.04 -18.01 9.41
C GLN A 324 13.80 -18.08 10.74
N LYS A 325 15.10 -18.36 10.66
CA LYS A 325 16.03 -18.11 11.74
C LYS A 325 16.51 -16.69 11.62
N ILE A 326 16.13 -15.83 12.56
CA ILE A 326 16.52 -14.43 12.56
C ILE A 326 17.51 -14.16 13.69
N VAL A 327 18.39 -13.18 13.51
CA VAL A 327 19.37 -12.74 14.51
C VAL A 327 18.96 -11.37 15.01
N ARG A 328 18.54 -11.30 16.25
CA ARG A 328 18.27 -10.04 16.94
C ARG A 328 19.59 -9.39 17.36
N VAL A 329 19.69 -8.11 17.15
CA VAL A 329 20.77 -7.24 17.60
C VAL A 329 20.23 -6.37 18.72
N LEU A 330 20.80 -6.49 19.89
CA LEU A 330 20.37 -5.76 21.08
C LEU A 330 21.55 -4.95 21.62
N ASP A 331 21.33 -3.69 21.93
CA ASP A 331 22.30 -2.86 22.65
C ASP A 331 22.60 -3.48 24.01
N SER A 332 23.87 -3.68 24.32
CA SER A 332 24.31 -4.35 25.55
C SER A 332 23.97 -3.59 26.82
N LYS A 333 23.81 -2.26 26.74
CA LYS A 333 23.49 -1.39 27.87
C LYS A 333 22.01 -1.38 28.19
N THR A 334 21.15 -1.30 27.13
CA THR A 334 19.71 -1.15 27.31
C THR A 334 18.97 -2.47 27.22
N GLY A 335 19.54 -3.48 26.52
CA GLY A 335 18.87 -4.72 26.18
C GLY A 335 17.81 -4.59 25.10
N ALA A 336 17.63 -3.39 24.54
CA ALA A 336 16.72 -3.07 23.47
C ALA A 336 17.41 -3.09 22.09
N PRO A 337 16.68 -3.11 20.97
CA PRO A 337 17.26 -2.84 19.65
C PRO A 337 18.01 -1.50 19.61
N PRO A 338 19.06 -1.36 18.77
CA PRO A 338 19.78 -0.10 18.63
C PRO A 338 18.82 1.04 18.28
N ALA A 339 18.75 2.04 19.16
CA ALA A 339 17.87 3.19 18.97
C ALA A 339 18.34 4.09 17.81
N SER A 340 17.41 4.80 17.18
CA SER A 340 17.73 5.84 16.19
C SER A 340 18.37 7.05 16.87
N ASP A 341 19.53 7.49 16.36
CA ASP A 341 20.32 8.60 16.91
C ASP A 341 20.34 9.79 15.95
N LEU A 342 19.72 10.90 16.34
CA LEU A 342 19.74 12.15 15.58
C LEU A 342 21.14 12.74 15.46
N GLY A 343 22.05 12.45 16.42
CA GLY A 343 23.43 12.88 16.44
C GLY A 343 24.35 12.07 15.52
N SER A 344 23.93 10.90 15.05
CA SER A 344 24.73 10.06 14.16
C SER A 344 25.11 10.78 12.86
N PRO A 345 26.35 10.66 12.38
CA PRO A 345 26.77 11.21 11.09
C PRO A 345 26.22 10.41 9.88
N ILE A 346 25.58 9.28 10.13
CA ILE A 346 25.02 8.38 9.10
C ILE A 346 23.51 8.29 9.26
N ALA A 347 22.80 8.66 8.20
CA ALA A 347 21.35 8.46 8.12
C ALA A 347 21.02 7.28 7.19
N LEU A 348 20.07 6.43 7.60
CA LEU A 348 19.48 5.36 6.82
C LEU A 348 18.03 5.70 6.49
N LEU A 349 17.73 5.75 5.20
CA LEU A 349 16.38 5.88 4.65
C LEU A 349 15.97 4.55 4.03
N GLY A 350 14.76 4.05 4.33
CA GLY A 350 14.35 2.77 3.78
C GLY A 350 12.85 2.48 3.81
N ASP A 351 12.45 1.53 3.00
CA ASP A 351 11.08 1.02 2.89
C ASP A 351 10.89 -0.26 3.72
N SER A 352 9.91 -1.06 3.34
CA SER A 352 9.58 -2.32 4.00
C SER A 352 10.72 -3.35 3.95
N PHE A 353 11.65 -3.29 3.00
CA PHE A 353 12.84 -4.15 2.97
C PHE A 353 13.75 -3.92 4.18
N VAL A 354 13.80 -2.69 4.71
CA VAL A 354 14.53 -2.41 5.96
C VAL A 354 13.78 -2.96 7.18
N ASN A 355 12.44 -2.97 7.12
CA ASN A 355 11.56 -3.21 8.27
C ASN A 355 11.09 -4.67 8.43
N VAL A 356 11.18 -5.51 7.40
CA VAL A 356 10.53 -6.84 7.37
C VAL A 356 10.85 -7.74 8.57
N PHE A 357 12.06 -7.63 9.14
CA PHE A 357 12.45 -8.38 10.34
C PHE A 357 12.50 -7.52 11.61
N ASP A 358 12.00 -6.29 11.54
CA ASP A 358 12.01 -5.38 12.68
C ASP A 358 10.61 -4.97 13.14
N THR A 359 9.71 -4.75 12.20
CA THR A 359 8.35 -4.30 12.47
C THR A 359 7.38 -5.48 12.52
N PRO A 360 6.76 -5.80 13.67
CA PRO A 360 5.88 -6.98 13.81
C PRO A 360 4.70 -7.01 12.85
N SER A 361 4.18 -5.84 12.45
CA SER A 361 3.01 -5.73 11.57
C SER A 361 3.24 -6.19 10.12
N ILE A 362 4.50 -6.31 9.69
CA ILE A 362 4.85 -6.70 8.31
C ILE A 362 5.87 -7.82 8.23
N GLY A 363 6.23 -8.45 9.33
CA GLY A 363 7.29 -9.43 9.35
C GLY A 363 7.16 -10.45 10.48
N PHE A 364 8.30 -11.00 10.87
CA PHE A 364 8.42 -12.15 11.76
C PHE A 364 8.33 -11.80 13.25
N GLY A 365 7.42 -10.89 13.62
CA GLY A 365 7.16 -10.49 15.01
C GLY A 365 6.06 -11.31 15.68
N LYS A 366 5.87 -11.08 16.96
CA LYS A 366 4.74 -11.58 17.74
C LYS A 366 3.81 -10.44 18.08
N ASP A 367 2.55 -10.76 18.29
CA ASP A 367 1.57 -9.79 18.78
C ASP A 367 2.08 -9.10 20.05
N GLY A 368 2.02 -7.78 20.06
CA GLY A 368 2.45 -6.96 21.20
C GLY A 368 3.95 -6.65 21.26
N GLU A 369 4.79 -7.19 20.38
CA GLU A 369 6.17 -6.73 20.23
C GLU A 369 6.18 -5.36 19.53
N THR A 370 7.06 -4.44 19.98
CA THR A 370 7.19 -3.09 19.37
C THR A 370 8.27 -3.05 18.31
N ALA A 371 9.44 -3.63 18.58
CA ALA A 371 10.54 -3.77 17.65
C ALA A 371 11.29 -5.09 17.95
N ILE A 372 11.74 -5.76 16.89
CA ILE A 372 12.40 -7.06 17.01
C ILE A 372 13.92 -6.88 17.13
N GLY A 373 14.47 -5.89 16.46
CA GLY A 373 15.91 -5.65 16.37
C GLY A 373 16.62 -6.62 15.43
N ALA A 374 15.90 -7.23 14.48
CA ALA A 374 16.48 -8.17 13.53
C ALA A 374 16.44 -7.65 12.09
N GLY A 375 16.05 -6.40 11.88
CA GLY A 375 15.98 -5.78 10.57
C GLY A 375 17.32 -5.23 10.08
N PHE A 376 17.29 -4.72 8.87
CA PHE A 376 18.47 -4.18 8.18
C PHE A 376 19.16 -3.08 8.98
N ALA A 377 18.39 -2.16 9.60
CA ALA A 377 18.94 -1.04 10.37
C ALA A 377 19.78 -1.51 11.56
N ALA A 378 19.27 -2.45 12.37
CA ALA A 378 19.97 -3.00 13.52
C ALA A 378 21.22 -3.79 13.12
N THR A 379 21.11 -4.58 12.04
CA THR A 379 22.24 -5.32 11.49
C THR A 379 23.34 -4.40 10.96
N LEU A 380 22.98 -3.34 10.24
CA LEU A 380 23.93 -2.36 9.72
C LEU A 380 24.60 -1.58 10.87
N ALA A 381 23.84 -1.17 11.89
CA ALA A 381 24.37 -0.51 13.08
C ALA A 381 25.42 -1.39 13.80
N LYS A 382 25.12 -2.70 13.99
CA LYS A 382 26.06 -3.69 14.52
C LYS A 382 27.35 -3.72 13.71
N LEU A 383 27.25 -3.85 12.40
CA LEU A 383 28.40 -3.96 11.50
C LEU A 383 29.26 -2.71 11.47
N LEU A 384 28.66 -1.54 11.68
CA LEU A 384 29.34 -0.26 11.75
C LEU A 384 29.82 0.10 13.18
N GLY A 385 29.32 -0.59 14.22
CA GLY A 385 29.65 -0.31 15.62
C GLY A 385 29.15 1.06 16.09
N THR A 386 28.12 1.61 15.48
CA THR A 386 27.57 2.93 15.80
C THR A 386 26.07 2.98 15.56
N HIS A 387 25.38 3.80 16.35
CA HIS A 387 23.98 4.10 16.08
C HIS A 387 23.81 4.83 14.75
N LEU A 388 22.65 4.67 14.13
CA LEU A 388 22.27 5.34 12.89
C LEU A 388 21.08 6.26 13.14
N GLN A 389 20.96 7.34 12.37
CA GLN A 389 19.66 8.01 12.25
C GLN A 389 18.81 7.23 11.26
N VAL A 390 17.66 6.71 11.70
CA VAL A 390 16.83 5.80 10.87
C VAL A 390 15.48 6.43 10.55
N HIS A 391 15.16 6.51 9.27
CA HIS A 391 13.85 6.90 8.75
C HIS A 391 13.31 5.81 7.87
N THR A 392 12.24 5.17 8.28
CA THR A 392 11.61 4.11 7.50
C THR A 392 10.12 4.36 7.32
N ALA A 393 9.60 3.91 6.17
CA ALA A 393 8.18 3.94 5.86
C ALA A 393 7.85 2.80 4.92
N ASN A 394 6.96 1.90 5.33
CA ASN A 394 6.51 0.81 4.47
C ASN A 394 5.78 1.39 3.25
N GLY A 395 6.26 1.08 2.04
CA GLY A 395 5.76 1.66 0.80
C GLY A 395 6.18 3.11 0.54
N GLY A 396 6.80 3.78 1.51
CA GLY A 396 7.20 5.19 1.42
C GLY A 396 8.66 5.42 1.02
N GLY A 397 9.32 4.43 0.43
CA GLY A 397 10.76 4.48 0.10
C GLY A 397 11.16 5.63 -0.82
N ALA A 398 10.29 6.12 -1.66
CA ALA A 398 10.58 7.20 -2.60
C ALA A 398 10.51 8.59 -1.94
N THR A 399 9.38 8.99 -1.39
CA THR A 399 9.15 10.36 -0.88
C THR A 399 9.16 10.46 0.62
N ASP A 400 8.45 9.59 1.34
CA ASP A 400 8.18 9.76 2.76
C ASP A 400 9.44 9.72 3.61
N VAL A 401 10.36 8.80 3.32
CA VAL A 401 11.63 8.68 4.05
C VAL A 401 12.54 9.89 3.80
N ARG A 402 12.56 10.43 2.57
CA ARG A 402 13.32 11.66 2.26
C ARG A 402 12.72 12.88 2.94
N LYS A 403 11.37 12.94 2.98
CA LYS A 403 10.62 13.99 3.67
C LYS A 403 10.86 13.95 5.18
N ALA A 404 10.78 12.77 5.79
CA ALA A 404 11.06 12.59 7.21
C ALA A 404 12.51 12.98 7.56
N PHE A 405 13.47 12.61 6.73
CA PHE A 405 14.86 13.01 6.88
C PHE A 405 15.03 14.53 6.74
N ALA A 406 14.52 15.13 5.67
CA ALA A 406 14.64 16.57 5.42
C ALA A 406 13.97 17.41 6.51
N GLY A 407 12.89 16.91 7.10
CA GLY A 407 12.16 17.54 8.22
C GLY A 407 12.76 17.30 9.60
N SER A 408 13.82 16.52 9.75
CA SER A 408 14.37 16.13 11.06
C SER A 408 15.07 17.27 11.82
N GLY A 409 15.26 18.42 11.22
CA GLY A 409 15.88 19.61 11.78
C GLY A 409 17.15 20.00 11.03
N LYS A 410 17.39 21.32 10.92
CA LYS A 410 18.53 21.88 10.19
C LYS A 410 19.86 21.34 10.72
N ASN A 411 20.11 21.51 12.01
CA ASN A 411 21.35 21.08 12.68
C ASN A 411 21.53 19.55 12.63
N VAL A 412 20.45 18.78 12.66
CA VAL A 412 20.48 17.32 12.53
C VAL A 412 20.94 16.91 11.13
N VAL A 413 20.38 17.52 10.08
CA VAL A 413 20.76 17.25 8.71
C VAL A 413 22.20 17.71 8.44
N GLU A 414 22.58 18.91 8.87
CA GLU A 414 23.92 19.48 8.64
C GLU A 414 25.05 18.68 9.33
N ASN A 415 24.71 17.89 10.35
CA ASN A 415 25.66 16.98 11.02
C ASN A 415 25.94 15.68 10.23
N LYS A 416 25.25 15.41 9.14
CA LYS A 416 25.42 14.17 8.37
C LYS A 416 26.67 14.21 7.48
N LYS A 417 27.30 13.05 7.35
CA LYS A 417 28.33 12.77 6.34
C LYS A 417 27.77 11.95 5.19
N LEU A 418 26.82 11.05 5.51
CA LEU A 418 26.27 10.09 4.57
C LEU A 418 24.77 9.89 4.79
N VAL A 419 24.03 9.87 3.70
CA VAL A 419 22.68 9.32 3.61
C VAL A 419 22.76 8.01 2.82
N ILE A 420 22.39 6.90 3.46
CA ILE A 420 22.17 5.60 2.83
C ILE A 420 20.69 5.51 2.51
N TRP A 421 20.35 5.36 1.25
CA TRP A 421 18.97 5.28 0.81
C TRP A 421 18.70 3.94 0.15
N THR A 422 18.02 3.06 0.91
CA THR A 422 17.59 1.74 0.47
C THR A 422 16.18 1.85 -0.11
N ILE A 423 15.99 1.40 -1.32
CA ILE A 423 14.71 1.50 -2.04
C ILE A 423 14.49 0.26 -2.91
N ALA A 424 13.28 -0.27 -2.94
CA ALA A 424 12.93 -1.34 -3.87
C ALA A 424 13.14 -0.89 -5.32
N SER A 425 13.84 -1.69 -6.11
CA SER A 425 14.19 -1.33 -7.51
C SER A 425 12.97 -1.07 -8.38
N ARG A 426 11.82 -1.72 -8.09
CA ARG A 426 10.56 -1.43 -8.78
C ARG A 426 10.16 0.04 -8.68
N ASP A 427 10.40 0.67 -7.53
CA ASP A 427 10.01 2.06 -7.29
C ASP A 427 10.85 3.05 -8.11
N LEU A 428 12.08 2.66 -8.46
CA LEU A 428 12.94 3.40 -9.39
C LEU A 428 12.59 3.14 -10.87
N LEU A 429 12.09 1.94 -11.18
CA LEU A 429 11.86 1.47 -12.54
C LEU A 429 10.41 1.64 -13.00
N LEU A 430 9.46 1.70 -12.07
CA LEU A 430 8.05 1.82 -12.38
C LEU A 430 7.75 3.24 -12.84
N SER A 431 7.39 3.38 -14.13
CA SER A 431 6.67 4.57 -14.59
C SER A 431 5.18 4.24 -14.58
N GLU A 432 4.34 5.20 -14.16
CA GLU A 432 2.90 4.98 -14.27
C GLU A 432 2.48 4.82 -15.73
N THR A 433 1.64 3.84 -15.95
CA THR A 433 0.90 3.69 -17.21
C THR A 433 -0.53 4.21 -17.02
N PRO A 434 -1.18 4.72 -18.09
CA PRO A 434 -2.59 5.07 -18.02
C PRO A 434 -3.41 3.89 -17.49
N GLY A 435 -4.07 4.08 -16.33
CA GLY A 435 -4.86 3.03 -15.67
C GLY A 435 -4.19 2.34 -14.48
N ASN A 436 -2.88 2.40 -14.32
CA ASN A 436 -2.21 1.88 -13.12
C ASN A 436 -2.00 3.01 -12.09
N LYS A 437 -2.87 3.07 -11.09
CA LYS A 437 -2.81 4.05 -10.00
C LYS A 437 -1.87 3.64 -8.85
N ALA A 438 -1.18 2.52 -8.96
CA ALA A 438 -0.30 1.99 -7.93
C ALA A 438 1.13 2.53 -7.99
N GLY A 439 1.35 3.62 -8.73
CA GLY A 439 2.66 4.25 -8.85
C GLY A 439 3.11 4.90 -7.54
N VAL A 440 4.38 4.73 -7.25
CA VAL A 440 5.04 5.42 -6.15
C VAL A 440 5.11 6.91 -6.47
N MET A 441 4.55 7.75 -5.59
CA MET A 441 4.60 9.20 -5.80
C MET A 441 6.01 9.73 -5.53
N TRP A 442 6.61 10.31 -6.56
CA TRP A 442 7.88 11.01 -6.45
C TRP A 442 7.62 12.51 -6.29
N ARG A 443 7.99 13.07 -5.14
CA ARG A 443 7.82 14.51 -4.84
C ARG A 443 9.12 15.12 -4.35
N ASP A 444 9.29 16.41 -4.60
CA ASP A 444 10.35 17.20 -3.99
C ASP A 444 10.18 17.24 -2.47
N VAL A 445 11.28 17.35 -1.75
CA VAL A 445 11.27 17.54 -0.31
C VAL A 445 11.86 18.89 0.07
N GLN A 446 11.37 19.45 1.16
CA GLN A 446 11.85 20.70 1.72
C GLN A 446 12.67 20.41 2.98
N PHE A 447 13.88 20.91 3.04
CA PHE A 447 14.70 20.80 4.23
C PHE A 447 14.25 21.81 5.28
N SER A 448 14.12 21.34 6.51
CA SER A 448 13.80 22.19 7.67
C SER A 448 14.83 23.30 7.82
N LYS A 449 14.35 24.48 8.16
CA LYS A 449 15.19 25.65 8.51
C LYS A 449 15.37 25.81 10.02
N ARG A 450 14.72 24.95 10.79
CA ARG A 450 14.66 25.01 12.25
C ARG A 450 15.65 24.06 12.87
N ASP A 451 16.34 24.51 13.90
CA ASP A 451 17.15 23.65 14.74
C ASP A 451 16.26 22.90 15.73
N VAL A 452 16.65 21.67 16.03
CA VAL A 452 15.99 20.83 17.03
C VAL A 452 16.98 20.41 18.11
N ALA A 453 16.47 20.12 19.29
CA ALA A 453 17.30 19.54 20.36
C ALA A 453 17.69 18.11 19.97
N ILE A 454 18.97 17.81 20.00
CA ILE A 454 19.52 16.46 19.85
C ILE A 454 19.64 15.86 21.25
N PRO A 455 18.93 14.77 21.59
CA PRO A 455 19.09 14.10 22.87
C PRO A 455 20.53 13.62 23.06
N GLU A 456 21.08 13.76 24.28
CA GLU A 456 22.43 13.27 24.60
C GLU A 456 22.54 11.74 24.49
N ASN A 457 21.42 11.04 24.69
CA ASN A 457 21.33 9.60 24.51
C ASN A 457 20.25 9.29 23.48
N PRO A 458 20.42 8.24 22.63
CA PRO A 458 19.38 7.74 21.75
C PRO A 458 18.10 7.42 22.53
N VAL A 459 16.95 7.69 21.93
CA VAL A 459 15.65 7.47 22.59
C VAL A 459 15.44 5.97 22.80
N ASP A 460 15.17 5.54 24.04
CA ASP A 460 14.84 4.15 24.36
C ASP A 460 13.48 3.78 23.76
N GLU A 461 13.49 2.83 22.82
CA GLU A 461 12.28 2.37 22.13
C GLU A 461 11.37 1.51 23.02
N ASN A 462 11.81 1.09 24.19
CA ASN A 462 11.02 0.34 25.18
C ASN A 462 10.45 1.23 26.30
N ALA A 463 10.45 2.55 26.12
CA ALA A 463 9.97 3.49 27.14
C ALA A 463 8.50 3.22 27.53
N PRO A 464 8.15 3.35 28.83
CA PRO A 464 6.80 3.07 29.32
C PRO A 464 5.81 4.10 28.80
N LYS A 465 4.52 3.69 28.82
CA LYS A 465 3.30 4.44 28.48
C LYS A 465 3.50 5.91 28.14
N LEU A 466 3.38 6.24 26.88
CA LEU A 466 3.51 7.61 26.38
C LEU A 466 2.51 8.55 27.05
N GLU A 467 3.02 9.49 27.82
CA GLU A 467 2.21 10.56 28.41
C GLU A 467 2.19 11.78 27.46
N PRO A 468 1.03 12.43 27.27
CA PRO A 468 0.96 13.59 26.38
C PRO A 468 1.85 14.74 26.89
N THR A 469 2.78 15.15 26.05
CA THR A 469 3.68 16.28 26.31
C THR A 469 3.05 17.61 25.95
N LEU A 470 2.09 17.60 25.04
CA LEU A 470 1.33 18.75 24.57
C LEU A 470 -0.14 18.39 24.49
N ILE A 471 -1.00 19.21 25.09
CA ILE A 471 -2.45 19.10 24.94
C ILE A 471 -2.96 20.44 24.40
N LEU A 472 -3.67 20.38 23.29
CA LEU A 472 -4.22 21.56 22.65
C LEU A 472 -5.61 21.30 22.04
N THR A 473 -6.36 22.35 21.84
CA THR A 473 -7.52 22.38 20.97
C THR A 473 -7.09 23.00 19.65
N GLY A 474 -7.28 22.27 18.55
CA GLY A 474 -6.96 22.70 17.20
C GLY A 474 -8.14 22.60 16.27
N LYS A 475 -8.21 23.49 15.28
CA LYS A 475 -9.17 23.46 14.19
C LYS A 475 -8.52 22.86 12.95
N LEU A 476 -9.07 21.78 12.42
CA LEU A 476 -8.51 21.11 11.25
C LEU A 476 -8.53 22.07 10.04
N LYS A 477 -7.34 22.40 9.56
CA LYS A 477 -7.11 23.29 8.43
C LYS A 477 -6.99 22.54 7.11
N GLU A 478 -6.18 21.48 7.12
CA GLU A 478 -5.87 20.66 5.97
C GLU A 478 -5.51 19.25 6.42
N ARG A 479 -5.72 18.25 5.58
CA ARG A 479 -5.28 16.88 5.83
C ARG A 479 -4.86 16.21 4.54
N SER A 480 -3.97 15.23 4.66
CA SER A 480 -3.61 14.35 3.56
C SER A 480 -4.79 13.53 3.07
N SER A 481 -4.71 13.09 1.82
CA SER A 481 -5.58 12.06 1.28
C SER A 481 -5.44 10.77 2.11
N LEU A 482 -6.51 9.99 2.19
CA LEU A 482 -6.49 8.70 2.89
C LEU A 482 -6.28 7.60 1.87
N ASP A 483 -5.34 6.70 2.15
CA ASP A 483 -5.20 5.49 1.38
C ASP A 483 -6.47 4.63 1.50
N ASP A 484 -6.87 3.97 0.41
CA ASP A 484 -7.93 2.97 0.47
C ASP A 484 -7.37 1.69 1.13
N PRO A 485 -7.88 1.28 2.31
CA PRO A 485 -7.41 0.10 3.00
C PRO A 485 -7.45 -1.20 2.17
N LYS A 486 -8.26 -1.22 1.11
CA LYS A 486 -8.39 -2.37 0.21
C LYS A 486 -7.37 -2.36 -0.92
N GLN A 487 -6.81 -1.21 -1.25
CA GLN A 487 -5.85 -1.06 -2.35
C GLN A 487 -4.40 -1.12 -1.87
N THR A 488 -4.15 -0.74 -0.63
CA THR A 488 -2.82 -0.82 -0.04
C THR A 488 -2.47 -2.25 0.40
N PRO A 489 -1.21 -2.69 0.33
CA PRO A 489 -0.76 -3.96 0.88
C PRO A 489 -0.79 -3.98 2.42
N TYR A 490 -0.78 -2.82 3.08
CA TYR A 490 -0.63 -2.69 4.52
C TYR A 490 -1.94 -2.78 5.28
N ALA A 491 -1.91 -3.35 6.49
CA ALA A 491 -3.08 -3.47 7.36
C ALA A 491 -3.35 -2.20 8.15
N GLU A 492 -2.34 -1.33 8.29
CA GLU A 492 -2.38 -0.09 9.06
C GLU A 492 -1.80 1.07 8.26
N SER A 493 -2.35 2.27 8.46
CA SER A 493 -1.82 3.52 7.88
C SER A 493 -2.10 4.71 8.78
N LEU A 494 -1.17 5.66 8.78
CA LEU A 494 -1.35 6.98 9.36
C LEU A 494 -1.67 7.99 8.25
N TYR A 495 -2.20 9.15 8.64
CA TYR A 495 -2.27 10.31 7.76
C TYR A 495 -1.83 11.57 8.50
N SER A 496 -1.29 12.55 7.77
CA SER A 496 -0.93 13.85 8.32
C SER A 496 -2.08 14.84 8.25
N ALA A 497 -2.18 15.70 9.24
CA ALA A 497 -3.18 16.75 9.34
C ALA A 497 -2.56 18.02 9.94
N LEU A 498 -2.90 19.17 9.39
CA LEU A 498 -2.49 20.49 9.84
C LEU A 498 -3.65 21.12 10.60
N PHE A 499 -3.40 21.58 11.81
CA PHE A 499 -4.39 22.23 12.67
C PHE A 499 -3.98 23.67 12.97
N ASP A 500 -4.89 24.62 12.80
CA ASP A 500 -4.77 25.95 13.41
C ASP A 500 -4.99 25.82 14.92
N ILE A 501 -4.12 26.40 15.74
CA ILE A 501 -4.21 26.28 17.20
C ILE A 501 -5.22 27.26 17.75
N VAL A 502 -6.25 26.74 18.40
CA VAL A 502 -7.27 27.54 19.11
C VAL A 502 -6.80 27.82 20.55
N LYS A 503 -6.28 26.80 21.23
CA LYS A 503 -5.85 26.89 22.64
C LYS A 503 -4.83 25.82 22.99
N VAL A 504 -3.79 26.20 23.74
CA VAL A 504 -2.87 25.26 24.40
C VAL A 504 -3.32 25.05 25.84
N GLU A 505 -3.55 23.81 26.25
CA GLU A 505 -4.03 23.43 27.58
C GLU A 505 -2.91 22.92 28.47
N LYS A 506 -1.95 22.19 27.89
CA LYS A 506 -0.76 21.65 28.59
C LYS A 506 0.46 21.74 27.67
N GLY A 507 1.62 21.99 28.23
CA GLY A 507 2.87 22.10 27.48
C GLY A 507 3.17 23.54 27.02
N LYS A 508 4.27 23.71 26.28
CA LYS A 508 4.67 24.97 25.66
C LYS A 508 4.75 24.75 24.14
N TYR A 509 4.05 25.57 23.39
CA TYR A 509 4.08 25.54 21.95
C TYR A 509 3.88 26.97 21.40
N ALA A 510 4.80 27.41 20.56
CA ALA A 510 4.86 28.81 20.13
C ALA A 510 4.31 29.07 18.73
N GLU A 511 4.11 28.00 17.94
CA GLU A 511 3.60 28.12 16.58
C GLU A 511 2.08 28.31 16.57
N SER A 512 1.56 28.93 15.52
CA SER A 512 0.11 29.09 15.31
C SER A 512 -0.56 27.85 14.73
N GLU A 513 0.22 26.90 14.22
CA GLU A 513 -0.24 25.68 13.57
C GLU A 513 0.50 24.45 14.14
N ALA A 514 -0.14 23.29 14.09
CA ALA A 514 0.46 22.04 14.50
C ALA A 514 0.30 20.96 13.41
N MET A 515 1.42 20.26 13.08
CA MET A 515 1.43 19.11 12.22
C MET A 515 1.23 17.85 13.06
N VAL A 516 0.13 17.13 12.83
CA VAL A 516 -0.30 15.99 13.63
C VAL A 516 -0.52 14.77 12.74
N PHE A 517 0.04 13.64 13.15
CA PHE A 517 -0.24 12.34 12.55
C PHE A 517 -1.34 11.64 13.34
N LEU A 518 -2.31 11.12 12.61
CA LEU A 518 -3.46 10.39 13.12
C LEU A 518 -3.55 9.03 12.44
N TRP A 519 -4.27 8.09 13.05
CA TRP A 519 -4.57 6.84 12.41
C TRP A 519 -5.53 7.04 11.22
N GLY A 520 -5.19 6.49 10.07
CA GLY A 520 -6.05 6.41 8.89
C GLY A 520 -6.92 5.16 8.94
N PHE A 521 -6.29 4.00 9.13
CA PHE A 521 -6.99 2.75 9.31
C PHE A 521 -6.15 1.77 10.13
N LYS A 522 -6.84 0.79 10.76
CA LYS A 522 -6.27 -0.36 11.45
C LYS A 522 -7.02 -1.61 11.01
N ASP A 523 -6.30 -2.73 10.91
CA ASP A 523 -6.87 -4.00 10.43
C ASP A 523 -7.69 -3.83 9.15
N ARG A 524 -7.17 -3.02 8.20
CA ARG A 524 -7.82 -2.66 6.93
C ARG A 524 -9.21 -2.03 7.09
N LYS A 525 -9.50 -1.37 8.22
CA LYS A 525 -10.76 -0.69 8.48
C LYS A 525 -10.51 0.77 8.84
N PHE A 526 -11.22 1.67 8.19
CA PHE A 526 -11.25 3.07 8.61
C PHE A 526 -11.71 3.19 10.06
N ILE A 527 -11.08 4.06 10.79
CA ILE A 527 -11.40 4.35 12.19
C ILE A 527 -12.08 5.72 12.34
N ALA A 528 -12.45 6.07 13.58
CA ALA A 528 -13.23 7.28 13.82
C ALA A 528 -12.51 8.58 13.40
N GLU A 529 -11.18 8.61 13.54
CA GLU A 529 -10.31 9.74 13.21
C GLU A 529 -10.39 10.15 11.74
N THR A 530 -10.74 9.22 10.85
CA THR A 530 -10.89 9.50 9.42
C THR A 530 -12.14 10.30 9.08
N LYS A 531 -13.07 10.42 10.01
CA LYS A 531 -14.30 11.20 9.83
C LYS A 531 -14.10 12.71 10.02
N LEU A 532 -12.97 13.14 10.56
CA LEU A 532 -12.65 14.57 10.73
C LEU A 532 -12.74 15.31 9.40
N GLN A 533 -13.43 16.45 9.41
CA GLN A 533 -13.57 17.33 8.25
C GLN A 533 -12.79 18.64 8.47
N VAL A 534 -12.35 19.25 7.38
CA VAL A 534 -11.75 20.59 7.45
C VAL A 534 -12.73 21.55 8.10
N GLY A 535 -12.26 22.26 9.14
CA GLY A 535 -13.07 23.15 9.96
C GLY A 535 -13.49 22.57 11.31
N ASP A 536 -13.35 21.25 11.53
CA ASP A 536 -13.66 20.63 12.82
C ASP A 536 -12.66 21.08 13.90
N GLU A 537 -13.19 21.37 15.09
CA GLU A 537 -12.42 21.72 16.26
C GLU A 537 -12.29 20.50 17.19
N VAL A 538 -11.06 20.12 17.49
CA VAL A 538 -10.75 18.86 18.21
C VAL A 538 -9.73 19.13 19.32
N ARG A 539 -9.95 18.51 20.47
CA ARG A 539 -8.95 18.43 21.54
C ARG A 539 -7.97 17.29 21.24
N LEU A 540 -6.68 17.59 21.21
CA LEU A 540 -5.62 16.68 20.84
C LEU A 540 -4.67 16.45 22.01
N GLU A 541 -4.39 15.20 22.34
CA GLU A 541 -3.35 14.76 23.26
C GLU A 541 -2.14 14.29 22.46
N LEU A 542 -1.06 15.06 22.47
CA LEU A 542 0.04 14.96 21.53
C LEU A 542 1.33 14.56 22.19
N VAL A 543 2.09 13.73 21.50
CA VAL A 543 3.51 13.42 21.78
C VAL A 543 4.34 13.69 20.53
N PRO A 544 5.63 14.02 20.64
CA PRO A 544 6.50 14.11 19.46
C PRO A 544 6.48 12.80 18.68
N LEU A 545 6.27 12.87 17.35
CA LEU A 545 6.18 11.67 16.50
C LEU A 545 7.41 10.75 16.63
N PRO A 546 8.65 11.26 16.71
CA PRO A 546 9.83 10.40 16.87
C PRO A 546 9.86 9.59 18.18
N ALA A 547 9.11 10.00 19.20
CA ALA A 547 9.02 9.29 20.47
C ALA A 547 8.04 8.10 20.44
N VAL A 548 7.28 7.92 19.35
CA VAL A 548 6.25 6.88 19.25
C VAL A 548 6.78 5.70 18.44
N THR A 549 7.43 4.78 19.12
CA THR A 549 8.06 3.61 18.49
C THR A 549 7.05 2.67 17.83
N THR A 550 5.83 2.57 18.37
CA THR A 550 4.76 1.69 17.84
C THR A 550 4.25 2.10 16.46
N VAL A 551 4.52 3.34 16.03
CA VAL A 551 4.14 3.80 14.68
C VAL A 551 5.33 3.94 13.73
N LYS A 552 6.52 3.55 14.19
CA LYS A 552 7.72 3.52 13.36
C LYS A 552 7.54 2.52 12.21
N GLY A 553 7.87 2.93 11.01
CA GLY A 553 7.74 2.10 9.80
C GLY A 553 6.32 1.92 9.28
N ILE A 554 5.27 2.35 10.00
CA ILE A 554 3.89 2.29 9.49
C ILE A 554 3.78 3.17 8.24
N ASN A 555 3.02 2.68 7.26
CA ASN A 555 2.68 3.44 6.05
C ASN A 555 2.00 4.76 6.40
N LYS A 556 2.36 5.84 5.70
CA LYS A 556 1.85 7.19 5.95
C LYS A 556 1.33 7.82 4.69
N ALA A 557 0.08 8.26 4.71
CA ALA A 557 -0.43 9.23 3.74
C ALA A 557 0.01 10.62 4.22
N ASP A 558 1.07 11.16 3.64
CA ASP A 558 1.68 12.43 4.08
C ASP A 558 1.93 13.38 2.92
N ASP A 559 0.84 14.00 2.44
CA ASP A 559 0.84 14.94 1.33
C ASP A 559 1.17 16.38 1.75
N LEU A 560 1.16 16.67 3.06
CA LEU A 560 1.31 18.02 3.58
C LEU A 560 2.79 18.39 3.75
N PHE A 561 3.14 19.62 3.45
CA PHE A 561 4.48 20.18 3.64
C PHE A 561 4.40 21.41 4.56
N ALA A 562 4.76 21.22 5.81
CA ALA A 562 4.92 22.31 6.78
C ALA A 562 6.20 22.11 7.58
N ASP A 563 7.02 23.16 7.71
CA ASP A 563 8.23 23.14 8.56
C ASP A 563 7.84 23.35 10.02
N LEU A 564 7.10 22.36 10.58
CA LEU A 564 6.60 22.36 11.94
C LEU A 564 7.06 21.12 12.70
N PRO A 565 7.12 21.16 14.05
CA PRO A 565 7.28 19.94 14.83
C PRO A 565 6.16 18.94 14.51
N GLN A 566 6.53 17.68 14.33
CA GLN A 566 5.59 16.62 14.03
C GLN A 566 5.15 15.92 15.32
N PHE A 567 3.86 15.78 15.50
CA PHE A 567 3.26 15.11 16.64
C PHE A 567 2.42 13.92 16.20
N PHE A 568 2.24 13.00 17.12
CA PHE A 568 1.28 11.92 17.02
C PHE A 568 0.16 12.13 18.04
N ALA A 569 -1.09 11.95 17.63
CA ALA A 569 -2.24 12.06 18.51
C ALA A 569 -2.48 10.73 19.23
N LEU A 570 -2.31 10.71 20.56
CA LEU A 570 -2.61 9.53 21.39
C LEU A 570 -4.11 9.27 21.48
N LYS A 571 -4.87 10.34 21.70
CA LYS A 571 -6.34 10.32 21.75
C LYS A 571 -6.88 11.61 21.17
N PRO A 572 -7.44 11.63 19.98
CA PRO A 572 -8.25 12.75 19.51
C PRO A 572 -9.59 12.72 20.27
N GLY A 573 -9.95 13.84 20.87
CA GLY A 573 -11.24 14.01 21.56
C GLY A 573 -12.39 14.15 20.56
N LEU A 574 -12.70 13.07 19.87
CA LEU A 574 -13.84 13.01 18.93
C LEU A 574 -15.15 12.98 19.75
N LYS A 575 -16.16 13.72 19.28
CA LYS A 575 -17.50 13.59 19.85
C LYS A 575 -18.00 12.18 19.60
N GLU A 576 -18.32 11.44 20.67
CA GLU A 576 -18.99 10.14 20.54
C GLU A 576 -20.33 10.36 19.81
N GLU A 577 -20.51 9.63 18.70
CA GLU A 577 -21.82 9.55 18.07
C GLU A 577 -22.78 8.90 19.07
N THR A 578 -23.72 9.69 19.60
CA THR A 578 -24.86 9.11 20.33
C THR A 578 -25.61 8.19 19.39
N LYS A 579 -25.60 6.88 19.69
CA LYS A 579 -26.38 5.90 18.92
C LYS A 579 -27.84 6.38 18.89
N PRO A 580 -28.44 6.55 17.71
CA PRO A 580 -29.84 6.91 17.63
C PRO A 580 -30.70 5.82 18.27
N ALA A 581 -31.75 6.23 18.99
CA ALA A 581 -32.70 5.33 19.62
C ALA A 581 -33.37 4.43 18.57
N THR A 582 -33.44 3.13 18.84
CA THR A 582 -34.03 2.12 17.96
C THR A 582 -35.54 2.38 17.80
N LYS A 583 -35.98 2.89 16.65
CA LYS A 583 -37.40 2.99 16.32
C LYS A 583 -37.90 1.71 15.66
N VAL A 584 -39.10 1.31 15.98
CA VAL A 584 -39.78 0.15 15.40
C VAL A 584 -40.08 0.43 13.91
N ILE A 585 -39.52 -0.37 13.04
CA ILE A 585 -39.67 -0.24 11.58
C ILE A 585 -40.94 -0.97 11.14
N GLY A 586 -41.81 -0.27 10.42
CA GLY A 586 -42.98 -0.87 9.76
C GLY A 586 -42.59 -1.80 8.60
N PRO A 587 -43.56 -2.51 7.99
CA PRO A 587 -43.29 -3.52 6.96
C PRO A 587 -42.52 -2.92 5.76
N LEU A 588 -41.51 -3.66 5.29
CA LEU A 588 -40.68 -3.30 4.15
C LEU A 588 -41.52 -3.20 2.87
N LYS A 589 -41.36 -2.11 2.13
CA LYS A 589 -41.96 -1.95 0.81
C LYS A 589 -41.02 -2.46 -0.28
N ILE A 590 -41.47 -3.41 -1.07
CA ILE A 590 -40.74 -3.92 -2.24
C ILE A 590 -41.34 -3.23 -3.47
N PRO A 591 -40.52 -2.58 -4.33
CA PRO A 591 -41.00 -1.95 -5.57
C PRO A 591 -41.66 -2.97 -6.50
N CYS A 592 -42.80 -2.62 -7.08
CA CYS A 592 -43.54 -3.49 -8.02
C CYS A 592 -42.65 -3.94 -9.21
N GLY A 593 -41.77 -3.09 -9.70
CA GLY A 593 -40.83 -3.43 -10.78
C GLY A 593 -39.91 -4.63 -10.45
N PHE A 594 -39.50 -4.77 -9.18
CA PHE A 594 -38.71 -5.93 -8.75
C PHE A 594 -39.51 -7.22 -8.75
N ILE A 595 -40.78 -7.16 -8.36
CA ILE A 595 -41.69 -8.32 -8.39
C ILE A 595 -41.87 -8.78 -9.84
N PHE A 596 -42.11 -7.85 -10.78
CA PHE A 596 -42.21 -8.17 -12.21
C PHE A 596 -40.92 -8.75 -12.79
N PHE A 597 -39.76 -8.27 -12.35
CA PHE A 597 -38.48 -8.81 -12.78
C PHE A 597 -38.29 -10.26 -12.33
N VAL A 598 -38.58 -10.57 -11.06
CA VAL A 598 -38.47 -11.94 -10.53
C VAL A 598 -39.48 -12.86 -11.24
N ILE A 599 -40.72 -12.40 -11.47
CA ILE A 599 -41.74 -13.15 -12.24
C ILE A 599 -41.26 -13.38 -13.68
N GLY A 600 -40.64 -12.37 -14.30
CA GLY A 600 -40.06 -12.48 -15.64
C GLY A 600 -38.96 -13.54 -15.75
N ILE A 601 -38.05 -13.58 -14.75
CA ILE A 601 -37.02 -14.62 -14.70
C ILE A 601 -37.63 -16.01 -14.55
N VAL A 602 -38.57 -16.18 -13.63
CA VAL A 602 -39.23 -17.48 -13.41
C VAL A 602 -39.97 -17.93 -14.66
N ALA A 603 -40.69 -17.03 -15.31
CA ALA A 603 -41.41 -17.33 -16.57
C ALA A 603 -40.43 -17.72 -17.68
N TYR A 604 -39.33 -17.00 -17.83
CA TYR A 604 -38.29 -17.29 -18.83
C TYR A 604 -37.65 -18.66 -18.61
N VAL A 605 -37.37 -19.03 -17.37
CA VAL A 605 -36.83 -20.35 -17.01
C VAL A 605 -37.83 -21.45 -17.33
N ILE A 606 -39.13 -21.26 -16.99
CA ILE A 606 -40.20 -22.25 -17.27
C ILE A 606 -40.37 -22.43 -18.78
N ILE A 607 -40.41 -21.34 -19.53
CA ILE A 607 -40.50 -21.38 -21.00
C ILE A 607 -39.31 -22.12 -21.61
N GLY A 608 -38.07 -21.80 -21.15
CA GLY A 608 -36.85 -22.45 -21.61
C GLY A 608 -36.85 -23.96 -21.36
N LEU A 609 -37.23 -24.37 -20.14
CA LEU A 609 -37.35 -25.78 -19.79
C LEU A 609 -38.45 -26.48 -20.62
N THR A 610 -39.59 -25.82 -20.86
CA THR A 610 -40.69 -26.36 -21.62
C THR A 610 -40.31 -26.59 -23.10
N ILE A 611 -39.60 -25.65 -23.72
CA ILE A 611 -39.05 -25.77 -25.07
C ILE A 611 -38.07 -26.95 -25.16
N GLN A 612 -37.19 -27.10 -24.18
CA GLN A 612 -36.22 -28.19 -24.12
C GLN A 612 -36.88 -29.57 -23.98
N PHE A 613 -37.91 -29.67 -23.14
CA PHE A 613 -38.68 -30.90 -22.99
C PHE A 613 -39.41 -31.27 -24.29
N ARG A 614 -39.98 -30.30 -25.03
CA ARG A 614 -40.61 -30.52 -26.30
C ARG A 614 -39.60 -30.95 -27.38
N GLN A 615 -38.41 -30.37 -27.42
CA GLN A 615 -37.35 -30.76 -28.37
C GLN A 615 -36.81 -32.16 -28.11
N ARG A 616 -36.73 -32.62 -26.86
CA ARG A 616 -36.32 -33.98 -26.51
C ARG A 616 -37.37 -35.05 -26.90
N ARG A 617 -38.67 -34.68 -26.90
CA ARG A 617 -39.75 -35.60 -27.37
C ARG A 617 -39.87 -35.68 -28.89
N ALA A 618 -39.31 -34.73 -29.60
CA ALA A 618 -39.36 -34.68 -31.06
C ALA A 618 -38.13 -35.29 -31.76
N ALA A 619 -37.13 -35.78 -31.01
CA ALA A 619 -36.00 -36.49 -31.58
C ALA A 619 -36.44 -37.93 -31.96
N PRO A 620 -36.36 -38.35 -33.22
CA PRO A 620 -36.67 -39.72 -33.60
C PRO A 620 -35.64 -40.66 -32.93
N VAL A 621 -36.16 -41.73 -32.37
CA VAL A 621 -35.34 -42.87 -31.90
C VAL A 621 -34.76 -43.51 -33.17
N ALA A 622 -33.44 -43.34 -33.41
CA ALA A 622 -32.68 -44.06 -34.40
C ALA A 622 -31.89 -45.15 -33.70
#